data_c1d02fe532560e559dd917fea7e5cd2e
#
_entry.id   c1d02fe532560e559dd917fea7e5cd2e
#
_cell.length_a   1.000
_cell.length_b   1.000
_cell.length_c   1.000
_cell.angle_alpha   90.00
_cell.angle_beta   90.00
_cell.angle_gamma   90.00
#
_symmetry.space_group_name_H-M   'P 1'
#
loop_
_entity.id
_entity.type
_entity.pdbx_description
1 polymer ?
#
loop_
_entity_poly.entity_id
_entity_poly.type
_entity_poly.pdbx_seq_one_letter_code
_entity_poly.pdbx_strand_id
1 'polypeptide(L)'
;HNNESFQPKVSILEPSEFKKYKENQRIYLKIDSKSHFPIQKMDIFINDAYITTSQSPFNFSFIPVDISDIKTENELKIIYYDTAYNKGEASTTFKVEK
;
A
#
# COMPACT_ATOMS: atom_id res chain seq x y z
N HIS A 1 10.34 18.19 -21.93
CA HIS A 1 9.62 16.94 -22.11
C HIS A 1 8.88 16.55 -20.84
N ASN A 2 7.63 16.25 -21.00
CA ASN A 2 6.76 15.94 -19.88
C ASN A 2 6.51 14.42 -19.79
N ASN A 3 6.86 13.84 -18.66
CA ASN A 3 6.74 12.41 -18.44
C ASN A 3 5.49 12.03 -17.64
N GLU A 4 4.57 12.95 -17.41
CA GLU A 4 3.39 12.66 -16.59
C GLU A 4 2.55 11.51 -17.14
N SER A 5 2.46 11.39 -18.46
CA SER A 5 1.68 10.33 -19.09
C SER A 5 2.26 8.94 -18.85
N PHE A 6 3.51 8.85 -18.42
CA PHE A 6 4.17 7.59 -18.16
C PHE A 6 4.27 7.24 -16.67
N GLN A 7 3.86 8.17 -15.81
CA GLN A 7 3.91 7.89 -14.38
C GLN A 7 2.83 6.88 -14.00
N PRO A 8 3.20 5.86 -13.22
CA PRO A 8 2.22 4.88 -12.77
C PRO A 8 1.24 5.51 -11.79
N LYS A 9 0.00 5.03 -11.84
CA LYS A 9 -1.03 5.44 -10.88
C LYS A 9 -1.57 4.20 -10.21
N VAL A 10 -1.53 4.19 -8.89
CA VAL A 10 -2.00 3.08 -8.09
C VAL A 10 -3.00 3.61 -7.07
N SER A 11 -4.12 2.91 -6.97
CA SER A 11 -5.13 3.18 -5.94
C SER A 11 -5.18 2.01 -4.99
N ILE A 12 -5.29 2.29 -3.70
CA ILE A 12 -5.40 1.23 -2.69
C ILE A 12 -6.88 0.95 -2.45
N LEU A 13 -7.31 -0.27 -2.77
CA LEU A 13 -8.69 -0.70 -2.57
C LEU A 13 -8.91 -1.28 -1.19
N GLU A 14 -7.93 -2.02 -0.66
CA GLU A 14 -7.94 -2.56 0.68
C GLU A 14 -6.53 -2.36 1.28
N PRO A 15 -6.41 -1.91 2.53
CA PRO A 15 -7.47 -1.57 3.46
C PRO A 15 -8.24 -0.33 3.04
N SER A 16 -9.52 -0.27 3.44
CA SER A 16 -10.42 0.82 3.10
C SER A 16 -10.59 1.77 4.28
N GLU A 17 -10.60 3.08 4.03
CA GLU A 17 -10.86 4.06 5.07
C GLU A 17 -12.29 4.01 5.60
N PHE A 18 -13.18 3.35 4.88
CA PHE A 18 -14.59 3.24 5.26
C PHE A 18 -14.92 2.00 6.08
N LYS A 19 -13.95 1.14 6.31
CA LYS A 19 -14.13 -0.10 7.07
C LYS A 19 -13.34 -0.05 8.37
N LYS A 20 -13.83 -0.81 9.35
CA LYS A 20 -13.12 -1.05 10.59
C LYS A 20 -12.61 -2.48 10.59
N TYR A 21 -11.38 -2.65 11.01
CA TYR A 21 -10.74 -3.96 11.07
C TYR A 21 -10.46 -4.34 12.51
N LYS A 22 -10.52 -5.61 12.81
CA LYS A 22 -10.15 -6.09 14.14
C LYS A 22 -8.65 -6.27 14.23
N GLU A 23 -8.09 -6.12 15.42
CA GLU A 23 -6.64 -6.19 15.61
C GLU A 23 -6.05 -7.55 15.23
N ASN A 24 -6.84 -8.61 15.30
CA ASN A 24 -6.40 -9.96 14.93
C ASN A 24 -6.87 -10.38 13.54
N GLN A 25 -7.46 -9.48 12.79
CA GLN A 25 -7.95 -9.77 11.44
C GLN A 25 -6.83 -9.62 10.44
N ARG A 26 -6.68 -10.59 9.54
CA ARG A 26 -5.71 -10.47 8.45
C ARG A 26 -6.27 -9.52 7.38
N ILE A 27 -5.47 -8.52 7.05
CA ILE A 27 -5.83 -7.52 6.05
C ILE A 27 -4.96 -7.77 4.81
N TYR A 28 -5.62 -7.94 3.67
CA TYR A 28 -4.93 -8.14 2.39
C TYR A 28 -4.82 -6.80 1.68
N LEU A 29 -3.61 -6.51 1.21
CA LEU A 29 -3.42 -5.32 0.38
C LEU A 29 -3.97 -5.60 -1.00
N LYS A 30 -4.92 -4.78 -1.43
CA LYS A 30 -5.48 -4.85 -2.77
C LYS A 30 -5.31 -3.50 -3.43
N ILE A 31 -4.81 -3.51 -4.63
CA ILE A 31 -4.56 -2.29 -5.39
C ILE A 31 -5.17 -2.40 -6.78
N ASP A 32 -5.44 -1.24 -7.35
CA ASP A 32 -5.78 -1.09 -8.75
C ASP A 32 -4.73 -0.18 -9.38
N SER A 33 -4.12 -0.62 -10.45
CA SER A 33 -3.05 0.13 -11.06
C SER A 33 -3.36 0.47 -12.50
N LYS A 34 -3.00 1.69 -12.89
CA LYS A 34 -3.03 2.15 -14.27
C LYS A 34 -1.65 2.67 -14.59
N SER A 35 -0.93 1.96 -15.43
CA SER A 35 0.44 2.32 -15.74
C SER A 35 0.75 1.96 -17.17
N HIS A 36 1.62 2.76 -17.77
CA HIS A 36 2.13 2.49 -19.11
C HIS A 36 3.08 1.28 -19.08
N PHE A 37 3.83 1.13 -17.99
CA PHE A 37 4.71 0.00 -17.75
C PHE A 37 4.22 -0.78 -16.54
N PRO A 38 4.42 -2.10 -16.51
CA PRO A 38 4.01 -2.90 -15.34
C PRO A 38 4.69 -2.40 -14.06
N ILE A 39 3.97 -2.49 -12.95
CA ILE A 39 4.56 -2.19 -11.64
C ILE A 39 5.50 -3.35 -11.27
N GLN A 40 6.73 -3.01 -10.93
CA GLN A 40 7.76 -3.99 -10.62
C GLN A 40 7.83 -4.31 -9.14
N LYS A 41 7.83 -3.27 -8.31
CA LYS A 41 7.93 -3.43 -6.86
C LYS A 41 7.25 -2.29 -6.14
N MET A 42 6.97 -2.50 -4.86
CA MET A 42 6.46 -1.45 -4.00
C MET A 42 7.02 -1.59 -2.59
N ASP A 43 7.40 -0.45 -2.01
CA ASP A 43 7.82 -0.36 -0.61
C ASP A 43 6.58 -0.02 0.21
N ILE A 44 6.36 -0.76 1.29
CA ILE A 44 5.15 -0.65 2.09
C ILE A 44 5.50 -0.08 3.46
N PHE A 45 4.79 0.97 3.85
CA PHE A 45 4.98 1.66 5.13
C PHE A 45 3.66 1.69 5.87
N ILE A 46 3.70 1.48 7.17
CA ILE A 46 2.54 1.65 8.06
C ILE A 46 2.97 2.60 9.17
N ASN A 47 2.23 3.71 9.30
CA ASN A 47 2.52 4.77 10.27
C ASN A 47 3.97 5.27 10.16
N ASP A 48 4.41 5.47 8.91
CA ASP A 48 5.76 5.94 8.54
C ASP A 48 6.88 4.94 8.83
N ALA A 49 6.56 3.75 9.30
CA ALA A 49 7.58 2.72 9.52
C ALA A 49 7.63 1.78 8.33
N TYR A 50 8.81 1.54 7.81
CA TYR A 50 9.01 0.61 6.71
C TYR A 50 8.65 -0.81 7.16
N ILE A 51 7.83 -1.49 6.38
CA ILE A 51 7.40 -2.85 6.68
C ILE A 51 8.11 -3.86 5.79
N THR A 52 7.98 -3.69 4.48
CA THR A 52 8.56 -4.65 3.53
C THR A 52 8.54 -4.07 2.12
N THR A 53 9.25 -4.75 1.23
CA THR A 53 9.18 -4.49 -0.21
C THR A 53 8.52 -5.70 -0.86
N SER A 54 7.44 -5.47 -1.59
CA SER A 54 6.73 -6.51 -2.30
C SER A 54 7.04 -6.42 -3.79
N GLN A 55 7.19 -7.58 -4.42
CA GLN A 55 7.41 -7.68 -5.87
C GLN A 55 6.21 -8.36 -6.51
N SER A 56 6.07 -8.18 -7.82
CA SER A 56 5.01 -8.83 -8.56
C SER A 56 5.15 -10.36 -8.54
N PRO A 57 4.06 -11.12 -8.31
CA PRO A 57 2.72 -10.68 -7.94
C PRO A 57 2.66 -10.15 -6.51
N PHE A 58 1.80 -9.15 -6.28
CA PHE A 58 1.77 -8.46 -4.99
C PHE A 58 0.79 -9.14 -4.06
N ASN A 59 1.30 -9.98 -3.18
CA ASN A 59 0.50 -10.81 -2.26
C ASN A 59 0.71 -10.41 -0.81
N PHE A 60 0.85 -9.12 -0.54
CA PHE A 60 1.09 -8.65 0.81
C PHE A 60 -0.18 -8.72 1.65
N SER A 61 -0.03 -9.19 2.87
CA SER A 61 -1.08 -9.13 3.88
C SER A 61 -0.42 -8.95 5.25
N PHE A 62 -1.21 -8.47 6.20
CA PHE A 62 -0.72 -8.27 7.56
C PHE A 62 -1.85 -8.43 8.57
N ILE A 63 -1.48 -8.69 9.81
CA ILE A 63 -2.42 -8.71 10.94
C ILE A 63 -2.03 -7.52 11.81
N PRO A 64 -2.98 -6.58 12.09
CA PRO A 64 -2.62 -5.35 12.81
C PRO A 64 -1.86 -5.57 14.10
N VAL A 65 -2.23 -6.57 14.88
CA VAL A 65 -1.57 -6.82 16.17
C VAL A 65 -0.08 -7.12 16.02
N ASP A 66 0.36 -7.57 14.84
CA ASP A 66 1.77 -7.86 14.57
C ASP A 66 2.58 -6.60 14.19
N ILE A 67 1.92 -5.47 14.01
CA ILE A 67 2.57 -4.22 13.66
C ILE A 67 2.81 -3.42 14.94
N SER A 68 4.07 -3.05 15.20
CA SER A 68 4.47 -2.49 16.49
C SER A 68 3.81 -1.16 16.83
N ASP A 69 3.49 -0.33 15.84
CA ASP A 69 2.94 1.00 16.08
C ASP A 69 1.47 1.12 15.71
N ILE A 70 0.73 0.03 15.78
CA ILE A 70 -0.69 0.05 15.43
C ILE A 70 -1.48 0.89 16.44
N LYS A 71 -2.32 1.76 15.90
CA LYS A 71 -3.18 2.67 16.64
C LYS A 71 -4.63 2.44 16.21
N THR A 72 -5.54 3.23 16.79
CA THR A 72 -6.95 3.20 16.36
C THR A 72 -7.08 3.68 14.90
N GLU A 73 -6.34 4.74 14.54
CA GLU A 73 -6.28 5.22 13.17
C GLU A 73 -4.86 5.08 12.65
N ASN A 74 -4.72 4.50 11.47
CA ASN A 74 -3.42 4.17 10.92
C ASN A 74 -3.34 4.64 9.46
N GLU A 75 -2.12 4.88 8.99
CA GLU A 75 -1.86 5.19 7.60
C GLU A 75 -1.05 4.07 6.97
N LEU A 76 -1.50 3.60 5.81
CA LEU A 76 -0.72 2.70 4.98
C LEU A 76 -0.30 3.46 3.73
N LYS A 77 1.00 3.50 3.49
CA LYS A 77 1.58 4.18 2.34
C LYS A 77 2.39 3.19 1.52
N ILE A 78 2.29 3.29 0.22
CA ILE A 78 3.13 2.51 -0.69
C ILE A 78 3.87 3.46 -1.62
N ILE A 79 5.14 3.14 -1.87
CA ILE A 79 5.95 3.79 -2.89
C ILE A 79 6.23 2.73 -3.92
N TYR A 80 5.79 2.95 -5.15
CA TYR A 80 5.85 1.91 -6.17
C TYR A 80 6.71 2.36 -7.34
N TYR A 81 7.29 1.37 -8.01
CA TYR A 81 8.18 1.58 -9.15
C TYR A 81 7.74 0.66 -10.29
N ASP A 82 7.73 1.20 -11.49
CA ASP A 82 7.46 0.38 -12.68
C ASP A 82 8.77 -0.16 -13.27
N THR A 83 8.65 -0.93 -14.35
CA THR A 83 9.82 -1.54 -14.98
C THR A 83 10.72 -0.52 -15.68
N ALA A 84 10.26 0.70 -15.89
CA ALA A 84 11.04 1.79 -16.46
C ALA A 84 11.56 2.76 -15.40
N TYR A 85 11.51 2.36 -14.12
CA TYR A 85 11.97 3.12 -12.96
C TYR A 85 11.19 4.41 -12.71
N ASN A 86 9.97 4.52 -13.24
CA ASN A 86 9.08 5.61 -12.84
C ASN A 86 8.53 5.29 -11.46
N LYS A 87 8.43 6.32 -10.64
CA LYS A 87 8.08 6.19 -9.23
C LYS A 87 6.76 6.89 -8.94
N GLY A 88 5.95 6.31 -8.09
CA GLY A 88 4.72 6.93 -7.61
C GLY A 88 4.47 6.57 -6.15
N GLU A 89 3.46 7.18 -5.59
CA GLU A 89 3.12 7.03 -4.18
C GLU A 89 1.60 6.99 -4.03
N ALA A 90 1.11 6.13 -3.14
CA ALA A 90 -0.30 6.07 -2.79
C ALA A 90 -0.42 5.81 -1.30
N SER A 91 -1.47 6.34 -0.68
CA SER A 91 -1.70 6.13 0.74
C SER A 91 -3.19 6.03 1.02
N THR A 92 -3.52 5.38 2.13
CA THR A 92 -4.87 5.31 2.63
C THR A 92 -4.81 5.23 4.15
N THR A 93 -5.90 5.57 4.79
CA THR A 93 -6.03 5.39 6.23
C THR A 93 -6.94 4.20 6.51
N PHE A 94 -6.75 3.56 7.65
CA PHE A 94 -7.62 2.48 8.06
C PHE A 94 -7.76 2.49 9.58
N LYS A 95 -8.90 1.97 10.05
CA LYS A 95 -9.23 1.96 11.47
C LYS A 95 -9.15 0.54 12.01
N VAL A 96 -8.58 0.41 13.20
CA VAL A 96 -8.45 -0.86 13.90
C VAL A 96 -9.17 -0.79 15.22
N GLU A 97 -10.05 -1.76 15.47
CA GLU A 97 -10.74 -1.93 16.75
C GLU A 97 -9.96 -2.89 17.62
N LYS A 98 -9.74 -2.49 18.84
CA LYS A 98 -9.06 -3.35 19.83
C LYS A 98 -10.07 -4.09 20.68
#